data_99d1ceaa702860a7f777f1d239d10c5a
#
_entry.id   99d1ceaa702860a7f777f1d239d10c5a
#
_cell.length_a   1.000
_cell.length_b   1.000
_cell.length_c   1.000
_cell.angle_alpha   90.00
_cell.angle_beta   90.00
_cell.angle_gamma   90.00
#
_symmetry.space_group_name_H-M   'P 1'
#
loop_
_entity.id
_entity.type
_entity.pdbx_description
1 polymer ?
#
loop_
_entity_poly.entity_id
_entity_poly.type
_entity_poly.pdbx_seq_one_letter_code
_entity_poly.pdbx_strand_id
1 'polypeptide(L)'
;MKHSLPLLTALLLAPAAGLQATDITLTETAQLPVSHSIGWVNANVKTKGQQTWNGVLDEAKWGTPSPQQVLERNWDWNITDQQWADAVKQKGEGNRIDVKFDLWIPEGVEVVKGIIVLSGHGSGTSVFVNKTQRQMLEAVARELHLATFKFVGDPMQRGFWPKTLLYDRLTDFAKKSGHPELEHAPLFLYGHSNGTGFSAVFPSTEGARVWAWVSMRPGITFQVYQPGAAQVPGLVIFGEDDQFLTRPSKEENLSVVPAMRKNHHALWNFAVEPKTGHGPGDKTWPFVFSFLRHSFAARVPADADPRKGPVKLHSLAEESGLLGQNWDVSKGGYQELPLAPYATFAADRSTASWLINAAYAADWQAFQRDGEIRSSPANNPR
;
A
#
# COMPACT_ATOMS: atom_id res chain seq x y z
N MET A 1 -33.52 -64.44 46.18
CA MET A 1 -33.80 -63.41 45.19
C MET A 1 -32.90 -62.19 45.44
N LYS A 2 -31.89 -62.01 44.59
CA LYS A 2 -30.96 -60.89 44.70
C LYS A 2 -31.36 -59.83 43.66
N HIS A 3 -31.81 -58.69 44.13
CA HIS A 3 -32.10 -57.56 43.27
C HIS A 3 -30.80 -56.71 43.00
N SER A 4 -30.37 -56.72 41.79
CA SER A 4 -29.31 -55.86 41.31
C SER A 4 -29.93 -54.54 40.84
N LEU A 5 -29.55 -53.42 41.47
CA LEU A 5 -29.82 -52.06 40.93
C LEU A 5 -28.79 -51.71 39.85
N PRO A 6 -29.19 -51.11 38.72
CA PRO A 6 -28.25 -50.55 37.78
C PRO A 6 -27.76 -49.19 38.26
N LEU A 7 -26.45 -49.01 38.26
CA LEU A 7 -25.79 -47.75 38.51
C LEU A 7 -25.98 -46.85 37.27
N LEU A 8 -26.75 -45.77 37.40
CA LEU A 8 -26.91 -44.75 36.37
C LEU A 8 -25.72 -43.80 36.44
N THR A 9 -24.74 -43.96 35.53
CA THR A 9 -23.61 -43.04 35.40
C THR A 9 -24.10 -41.79 34.68
N ALA A 10 -24.36 -40.71 35.42
CA ALA A 10 -24.64 -39.40 34.86
C ALA A 10 -23.33 -38.82 34.29
N LEU A 11 -23.22 -38.79 32.96
CA LEU A 11 -22.18 -38.07 32.26
C LEU A 11 -22.49 -36.58 32.41
N LEU A 12 -21.79 -35.89 33.30
CA LEU A 12 -21.77 -34.45 33.38
C LEU A 12 -21.01 -33.92 32.13
N LEU A 13 -21.77 -33.55 31.12
CA LEU A 13 -21.29 -32.68 30.05
C LEU A 13 -20.98 -31.32 30.68
N ALA A 14 -19.70 -31.08 31.03
CA ALA A 14 -19.22 -29.73 31.30
C ALA A 14 -19.47 -28.88 30.03
N PRO A 15 -20.08 -27.71 30.13
CA PRO A 15 -20.18 -26.82 29.00
C PRO A 15 -18.72 -26.52 28.56
N ALA A 16 -18.41 -26.87 27.32
CA ALA A 16 -17.17 -26.37 26.70
C ALA A 16 -17.27 -24.86 26.80
N ALA A 17 -16.51 -24.29 27.73
CA ALA A 17 -16.26 -22.84 27.73
C ALA A 17 -15.71 -22.54 26.36
N GLY A 18 -16.53 -21.95 25.50
CA GLY A 18 -16.09 -21.49 24.19
C GLY A 18 -14.91 -20.59 24.44
N LEU A 19 -13.71 -21.04 24.08
CA LEU A 19 -12.58 -20.16 23.95
C LEU A 19 -13.05 -19.03 23.05
N GLN A 20 -13.32 -17.86 23.63
CA GLN A 20 -13.56 -16.67 22.84
C GLN A 20 -12.29 -16.49 22.03
N ALA A 21 -12.41 -16.66 20.73
CA ALA A 21 -11.33 -16.35 19.82
C ALA A 21 -10.97 -14.87 20.06
N THR A 22 -9.71 -14.55 20.12
CA THR A 22 -9.22 -13.18 20.33
C THR A 22 -8.40 -12.76 19.14
N ASP A 23 -8.31 -11.45 18.92
CA ASP A 23 -7.40 -10.89 17.91
C ASP A 23 -5.98 -11.45 18.13
N ILE A 24 -5.32 -11.88 17.06
CA ILE A 24 -3.92 -12.27 17.11
C ILE A 24 -3.07 -11.02 16.90
N THR A 25 -2.25 -10.67 17.88
CA THR A 25 -1.28 -9.58 17.78
C THR A 25 0.12 -10.12 18.03
N LEU A 26 0.99 -10.01 17.05
CA LEU A 26 2.39 -10.41 17.15
C LEU A 26 3.29 -9.21 16.88
N THR A 27 4.33 -9.09 17.70
CA THR A 27 5.37 -8.07 17.53
C THR A 27 6.72 -8.74 17.51
N GLU A 28 7.55 -8.35 16.56
CA GLU A 28 8.95 -8.78 16.48
C GLU A 28 9.87 -7.58 16.30
N THR A 29 11.08 -7.72 16.81
CA THR A 29 12.18 -6.83 16.48
C THR A 29 13.29 -7.66 15.86
N ALA A 30 13.72 -7.26 14.67
CA ALA A 30 14.83 -7.90 14.00
C ALA A 30 15.96 -6.90 13.79
N GLN A 31 17.18 -7.35 14.00
CA GLN A 31 18.38 -6.60 13.65
C GLN A 31 18.69 -6.82 12.18
N LEU A 32 18.43 -5.81 11.35
CA LEU A 32 18.66 -5.89 9.92
C LEU A 32 19.90 -5.09 9.53
N PRO A 33 20.70 -5.57 8.55
CA PRO A 33 21.83 -4.84 8.06
C PRO A 33 21.32 -3.56 7.35
N VAL A 34 21.85 -2.43 7.75
CA VAL A 34 21.60 -1.18 7.05
C VAL A 34 22.52 -1.14 5.84
N SER A 35 21.93 -1.28 4.69
CA SER A 35 22.58 -0.86 3.48
C SER A 35 22.00 0.50 3.10
N HIS A 36 22.84 1.50 2.95
CA HIS A 36 22.36 2.80 2.52
C HIS A 36 21.76 2.69 1.12
N SER A 37 20.42 2.79 1.05
CA SER A 37 19.62 2.98 -0.15
C SER A 37 19.86 2.00 -1.30
N ILE A 38 19.33 0.80 -1.18
CA ILE A 38 19.25 -0.15 -2.28
C ILE A 38 18.22 0.31 -3.27
N GLY A 39 18.69 0.62 -4.48
CA GLY A 39 17.83 0.93 -5.60
C GLY A 39 16.90 2.12 -5.35
N TRP A 40 17.12 2.82 -4.27
CA TRP A 40 16.31 3.90 -3.80
C TRP A 40 17.00 5.21 -4.01
N VAL A 41 16.42 6.01 -4.81
CA VAL A 41 16.87 7.36 -5.00
C VAL A 41 16.50 8.16 -3.77
N ASN A 42 17.42 8.34 -2.87
CA ASN A 42 17.39 9.59 -2.14
C ASN A 42 17.79 10.68 -3.13
N ALA A 43 16.84 11.08 -3.94
CA ALA A 43 17.03 12.18 -4.84
C ALA A 43 17.11 13.44 -3.99
N ASN A 44 18.29 13.71 -3.49
CA ASN A 44 18.66 15.07 -3.26
C ASN A 44 18.64 15.74 -4.63
N VAL A 45 17.46 16.20 -5.05
CA VAL A 45 17.34 17.12 -6.17
C VAL A 45 18.11 18.36 -5.74
N LYS A 46 19.40 18.36 -5.98
CA LYS A 46 20.15 19.61 -5.92
C LYS A 46 19.58 20.50 -7.01
N THR A 47 19.16 21.67 -6.58
CA THR A 47 18.83 22.82 -7.39
C THR A 47 19.65 22.84 -8.68
N LYS A 48 19.09 22.31 -9.77
CA LYS A 48 19.53 22.28 -11.17
C LYS A 48 19.37 20.92 -11.86
N GLY A 49 18.51 20.00 -11.36
CA GLY A 49 18.26 18.72 -12.02
C GLY A 49 19.39 17.68 -11.89
N GLN A 50 20.35 17.90 -11.01
CA GLN A 50 21.34 16.88 -10.68
C GLN A 50 20.82 16.01 -9.55
N GLN A 51 20.59 14.76 -9.84
CA GLN A 51 20.22 13.76 -8.87
C GLN A 51 21.48 13.03 -8.40
N THR A 52 21.63 12.91 -7.09
CA THR A 52 22.69 12.11 -6.49
C THR A 52 22.09 10.86 -5.89
N TRP A 53 22.67 9.72 -6.22
CA TRP A 53 22.36 8.45 -5.59
C TRP A 53 23.04 8.37 -4.23
N ASN A 54 22.27 8.17 -3.18
CA ASN A 54 22.80 7.65 -1.93
C ASN A 54 22.64 6.13 -1.92
N GLY A 55 23.12 5.47 -2.97
CA GLY A 55 22.92 4.04 -3.17
C GLY A 55 23.94 3.19 -2.42
N VAL A 56 23.48 2.04 -2.00
CA VAL A 56 24.32 0.89 -1.65
C VAL A 56 25.12 0.45 -2.84
N LEU A 57 24.59 0.73 -3.99
CA LEU A 57 25.20 0.35 -5.25
C LEU A 57 26.43 1.20 -5.41
N ASP A 58 27.58 0.53 -5.39
CA ASP A 58 28.83 1.10 -5.83
C ASP A 58 28.62 1.61 -7.25
N GLU A 59 28.65 2.93 -7.43
CA GLU A 59 28.46 3.56 -8.74
C GLU A 59 29.44 3.01 -9.78
N ALA A 60 30.66 2.66 -9.37
CA ALA A 60 31.63 2.04 -10.25
C ALA A 60 31.22 0.65 -10.74
N LYS A 61 30.46 -0.09 -9.91
CA LYS A 61 30.01 -1.46 -10.21
C LYS A 61 28.65 -1.50 -10.92
N TRP A 62 27.72 -0.62 -10.53
CA TRP A 62 26.33 -0.69 -10.97
C TRP A 62 25.95 0.44 -11.93
N GLY A 63 26.83 1.44 -12.06
CA GLY A 63 26.61 2.66 -12.83
C GLY A 63 25.71 3.65 -12.08
N THR A 64 25.86 4.92 -12.47
CA THR A 64 24.98 5.99 -11.99
C THR A 64 23.95 6.29 -13.08
N PRO A 65 22.64 6.27 -12.78
CA PRO A 65 21.66 6.67 -13.78
C PRO A 65 21.89 8.11 -14.21
N SER A 66 21.83 8.38 -15.49
CA SER A 66 21.82 9.74 -15.98
C SER A 66 20.58 10.49 -15.47
N PRO A 67 20.61 11.82 -15.34
CA PRO A 67 19.43 12.60 -15.02
C PRO A 67 18.24 12.28 -15.92
N GLN A 68 18.49 12.02 -17.20
CA GLN A 68 17.45 11.66 -18.17
C GLN A 68 16.87 10.27 -17.91
N GLN A 69 17.68 9.28 -17.60
CA GLN A 69 17.20 7.93 -17.22
C GLN A 69 16.32 7.98 -15.99
N VAL A 70 16.67 8.80 -15.03
CA VAL A 70 15.84 8.97 -13.82
C VAL A 70 14.54 9.70 -14.16
N LEU A 71 14.58 10.74 -14.97
CA LEU A 71 13.39 11.46 -15.43
C LEU A 71 12.47 10.58 -16.28
N GLU A 72 13.04 9.79 -17.16
CA GLU A 72 12.32 8.84 -18.01
C GLU A 72 11.96 7.55 -17.25
N ARG A 73 12.43 7.39 -16.00
CA ARG A 73 12.22 6.20 -15.19
C ARG A 73 12.70 4.92 -15.85
N ASN A 74 13.76 5.02 -16.65
CA ASN A 74 14.37 3.88 -17.35
C ASN A 74 15.47 3.19 -16.54
N TRP A 75 15.63 3.60 -15.27
CA TRP A 75 16.55 2.94 -14.38
C TRP A 75 16.00 1.59 -13.95
N ASP A 76 16.78 0.53 -14.10
CA ASP A 76 16.41 -0.79 -13.64
C ASP A 76 16.57 -0.89 -12.12
N TRP A 77 15.44 -0.97 -11.44
CA TRP A 77 15.35 -1.14 -9.99
C TRP A 77 15.37 -2.61 -9.57
N ASN A 78 15.42 -3.52 -10.53
CA ASN A 78 15.45 -4.95 -10.25
C ASN A 78 16.84 -5.35 -9.75
N ILE A 79 16.94 -5.53 -8.44
CA ILE A 79 18.12 -6.05 -7.78
C ILE A 79 17.88 -7.52 -7.50
N THR A 80 18.76 -8.39 -8.03
CA THR A 80 18.72 -9.82 -7.71
C THR A 80 19.11 -10.08 -6.26
N ASP A 81 18.71 -11.22 -5.70
CA ASP A 81 19.12 -11.63 -4.36
C ASP A 81 20.65 -11.65 -4.19
N GLN A 82 21.38 -12.02 -5.26
CA GLN A 82 22.84 -12.01 -5.24
C GLN A 82 23.41 -10.59 -5.21
N GLN A 83 22.86 -9.69 -6.02
CA GLN A 83 23.27 -8.27 -6.01
C GLN A 83 23.03 -7.62 -4.66
N TRP A 84 21.90 -7.97 -4.02
CA TRP A 84 21.61 -7.56 -2.66
C TRP A 84 22.63 -8.06 -1.66
N ALA A 85 22.91 -9.36 -1.66
CA ALA A 85 23.88 -9.98 -0.77
C ALA A 85 25.27 -9.35 -0.94
N ASP A 86 25.70 -9.10 -2.18
CA ASP A 86 26.98 -8.45 -2.49
C ASP A 86 27.02 -7.01 -1.96
N ALA A 87 25.94 -6.25 -2.13
CA ALA A 87 25.84 -4.89 -1.64
C ALA A 87 25.89 -4.81 -0.11
N VAL A 88 25.17 -5.71 0.57
CA VAL A 88 25.20 -5.82 2.04
C VAL A 88 26.61 -6.17 2.53
N LYS A 89 27.27 -7.14 1.90
CA LYS A 89 28.63 -7.55 2.24
C LYS A 89 29.66 -6.45 2.04
N GLN A 90 29.50 -5.64 0.99
CA GLN A 90 30.44 -4.57 0.65
C GLN A 90 30.36 -3.38 1.62
N LYS A 91 29.16 -3.02 2.10
CA LYS A 91 28.96 -1.80 2.94
C LYS A 91 28.92 -2.05 4.44
N GLY A 92 29.11 -3.27 4.86
CA GLY A 92 29.41 -3.57 6.25
C GLY A 92 28.30 -4.27 6.97
N GLU A 93 28.63 -5.49 7.34
CA GLU A 93 27.92 -6.27 8.36
C GLU A 93 27.87 -5.54 9.71
N GLY A 94 28.59 -4.42 9.86
CA GLY A 94 28.71 -3.67 11.10
C GLY A 94 27.55 -2.72 11.42
N ASN A 95 26.79 -2.29 10.44
CA ASN A 95 25.68 -1.35 10.65
C ASN A 95 24.35 -2.10 10.64
N ARG A 96 23.93 -2.60 11.79
CA ARG A 96 22.61 -3.19 11.99
C ARG A 96 21.73 -2.23 12.77
N ILE A 97 20.46 -2.24 12.44
CA ILE A 97 19.44 -1.51 13.20
C ILE A 97 18.32 -2.43 13.61
N ASP A 98 17.69 -2.08 14.71
CA ASP A 98 16.44 -2.69 15.14
C ASP A 98 15.28 -2.15 14.28
N VAL A 99 14.59 -3.08 13.63
CA VAL A 99 13.34 -2.79 12.94
C VAL A 99 12.23 -3.57 13.62
N LYS A 100 11.22 -2.85 14.07
CA LYS A 100 10.04 -3.44 14.70
C LYS A 100 8.99 -3.74 13.66
N PHE A 101 8.41 -4.93 13.75
CA PHE A 101 7.32 -5.41 12.92
C PHE A 101 6.12 -5.78 13.78
N ASP A 102 4.95 -5.30 13.40
CA ASP A 102 3.69 -5.64 14.07
C ASP A 102 2.75 -6.32 13.07
N LEU A 103 2.22 -7.47 13.43
CA LEU A 103 1.14 -8.17 12.72
C LEU A 103 -0.11 -8.15 13.60
N TRP A 104 -1.25 -7.90 13.00
CA TRP A 104 -2.55 -8.05 13.63
C TRP A 104 -3.50 -8.81 12.69
N ILE A 105 -4.15 -9.85 13.21
CA ILE A 105 -5.17 -10.63 12.52
C ILE A 105 -6.45 -10.53 13.35
N PRO A 106 -7.59 -10.14 12.74
CA PRO A 106 -8.86 -10.03 13.44
C PRO A 106 -9.33 -11.37 13.99
N GLU A 107 -10.00 -11.31 15.12
CA GLU A 107 -10.74 -12.45 15.66
C GLU A 107 -11.71 -13.05 14.64
N GLY A 108 -11.80 -14.38 14.60
CA GLY A 108 -12.71 -15.11 13.73
C GLY A 108 -12.29 -15.20 12.27
N VAL A 109 -11.14 -14.66 11.89
CA VAL A 109 -10.58 -14.84 10.55
C VAL A 109 -9.89 -16.20 10.46
N GLU A 110 -10.58 -17.18 9.86
CA GLU A 110 -10.03 -18.53 9.67
C GLU A 110 -8.97 -18.57 8.55
N VAL A 111 -9.11 -17.71 7.55
CA VAL A 111 -8.18 -17.58 6.43
C VAL A 111 -7.96 -16.11 6.12
N VAL A 112 -6.72 -15.66 6.21
CA VAL A 112 -6.32 -14.31 5.82
C VAL A 112 -6.31 -14.21 4.29
N LYS A 113 -7.26 -13.47 3.73
CA LYS A 113 -7.43 -13.31 2.27
C LYS A 113 -6.49 -12.26 1.66
N GLY A 114 -5.89 -11.42 2.48
CA GLY A 114 -4.95 -10.39 2.06
C GLY A 114 -4.32 -9.67 3.24
N ILE A 115 -3.29 -8.89 2.99
CA ILE A 115 -2.54 -8.17 4.02
C ILE A 115 -2.46 -6.69 3.67
N ILE A 116 -2.87 -5.82 4.59
CA ILE A 116 -2.66 -4.38 4.50
C ILE A 116 -1.29 -4.06 5.09
N VAL A 117 -0.35 -3.67 4.25
CA VAL A 117 1.01 -3.30 4.67
C VAL A 117 1.06 -1.79 4.87
N LEU A 118 1.39 -1.37 6.07
CA LEU A 118 1.37 0.03 6.51
C LEU A 118 2.79 0.55 6.69
N SER A 119 3.15 1.53 5.87
CA SER A 119 4.42 2.27 5.97
C SER A 119 4.14 3.74 6.30
N GLY A 120 4.48 4.15 7.51
CA GLY A 120 4.24 5.51 7.98
C GLY A 120 5.45 6.42 7.81
N HIS A 121 5.23 7.72 8.10
CA HIS A 121 6.25 8.75 8.08
C HIS A 121 7.38 8.46 9.08
N GLY A 122 8.61 8.54 8.61
CA GLY A 122 9.85 8.53 9.39
C GLY A 122 10.04 7.34 10.34
N SER A 123 9.22 7.23 11.35
CA SER A 123 9.29 6.17 12.35
C SER A 123 8.21 5.08 12.21
N GLY A 124 7.33 5.18 11.20
CA GLY A 124 6.19 4.27 11.07
C GLY A 124 5.12 4.43 12.16
N THR A 125 5.27 5.40 13.05
CA THR A 125 4.36 5.60 14.18
C THR A 125 3.12 6.39 13.82
N SER A 126 3.16 7.21 12.78
CA SER A 126 2.14 8.19 12.40
C SER A 126 1.16 7.70 11.33
N VAL A 127 0.95 6.39 11.19
CA VAL A 127 -0.03 5.87 10.22
C VAL A 127 -1.45 6.30 10.57
N PHE A 128 -1.77 6.31 11.86
CA PHE A 128 -3.09 6.74 12.36
C PHE A 128 -2.94 7.89 13.34
N VAL A 129 -3.71 8.95 13.10
CA VAL A 129 -3.69 10.14 13.96
C VAL A 129 -4.55 9.94 15.21
N ASN A 130 -5.59 9.11 15.13
CA ASN A 130 -6.52 8.91 16.23
C ASN A 130 -7.15 7.51 16.29
N LYS A 131 -7.88 7.26 17.39
CA LYS A 131 -8.55 5.97 17.64
C LYS A 131 -9.61 5.64 16.59
N THR A 132 -10.35 6.62 16.11
CA THR A 132 -11.42 6.43 15.12
C THR A 132 -10.86 5.88 13.81
N GLN A 133 -9.77 6.42 13.32
CA GLN A 133 -9.12 5.96 12.09
C GLN A 133 -8.65 4.50 12.22
N ARG A 134 -8.12 4.13 13.38
CA ARG A 134 -7.74 2.74 13.68
C ARG A 134 -8.97 1.82 13.66
N GLN A 135 -10.06 2.21 14.30
CA GLN A 135 -11.30 1.43 14.32
C GLN A 135 -11.88 1.23 12.91
N MET A 136 -11.77 2.23 12.04
CA MET A 136 -12.18 2.11 10.64
C MET A 136 -11.34 1.06 9.90
N LEU A 137 -10.01 1.06 10.08
CA LEU A 137 -9.14 0.04 9.50
C LEU A 137 -9.50 -1.35 10.00
N GLU A 138 -9.66 -1.50 11.32
CA GLU A 138 -10.02 -2.77 11.94
C GLU A 138 -11.36 -3.30 11.41
N ALA A 139 -12.34 -2.41 11.21
CA ALA A 139 -13.64 -2.77 10.63
C ALA A 139 -13.49 -3.30 9.19
N VAL A 140 -12.72 -2.61 8.34
CA VAL A 140 -12.46 -3.05 6.96
C VAL A 140 -11.68 -4.36 6.91
N ALA A 141 -10.70 -4.52 7.79
CA ALA A 141 -9.91 -5.73 7.86
C ALA A 141 -10.76 -6.94 8.27
N ARG A 142 -11.67 -6.77 9.25
CA ARG A 142 -12.65 -7.81 9.64
C ARG A 142 -13.60 -8.14 8.49
N GLU A 143 -14.18 -7.13 7.85
CA GLU A 143 -15.11 -7.27 6.72
C GLU A 143 -14.52 -8.10 5.58
N LEU A 144 -13.28 -7.86 5.23
CA LEU A 144 -12.61 -8.48 4.08
C LEU A 144 -11.68 -9.65 4.45
N HIS A 145 -11.65 -10.04 5.72
CA HIS A 145 -10.76 -11.09 6.25
C HIS A 145 -9.28 -10.78 5.98
N LEU A 146 -8.85 -9.55 6.26
CA LEU A 146 -7.49 -9.09 6.05
C LEU A 146 -6.70 -9.07 7.35
N ALA A 147 -5.41 -9.32 7.25
CA ALA A 147 -4.44 -8.96 8.30
C ALA A 147 -3.90 -7.55 8.06
N THR A 148 -3.35 -6.94 9.12
CA THR A 148 -2.51 -5.76 8.96
C THR A 148 -1.08 -6.08 9.34
N PHE A 149 -0.16 -5.56 8.56
CA PHE A 149 1.27 -5.65 8.83
C PHE A 149 1.85 -4.24 8.85
N LYS A 150 2.59 -3.91 9.90
CA LYS A 150 3.21 -2.60 10.06
C LYS A 150 4.68 -2.79 10.38
N PHE A 151 5.52 -1.98 9.79
CA PHE A 151 6.92 -1.86 10.21
C PHE A 151 7.21 -0.43 10.67
N VAL A 152 8.08 -0.32 11.66
CA VAL A 152 8.51 0.95 12.26
C VAL A 152 9.90 1.28 11.74
N GLY A 153 10.06 2.46 11.19
CA GLY A 153 11.26 2.94 10.56
C GLY A 153 11.00 3.45 9.15
N ASP A 154 12.03 3.92 8.51
CA ASP A 154 12.01 4.25 7.08
C ASP A 154 12.83 3.18 6.33
N PRO A 155 12.20 2.05 5.99
CA PRO A 155 12.94 0.91 5.46
C PRO A 155 13.56 1.21 4.11
N MET A 156 12.89 2.02 3.30
CA MET A 156 13.43 2.37 1.99
C MET A 156 14.63 3.30 2.11
N GLN A 157 14.59 4.31 2.96
CA GLN A 157 15.76 5.15 3.23
C GLN A 157 16.91 4.37 3.84
N ARG A 158 16.61 3.24 4.48
CA ARG A 158 17.61 2.36 5.05
C ARG A 158 18.00 1.20 4.13
N GLY A 159 17.36 1.12 2.96
CA GLY A 159 17.70 0.18 1.92
C GLY A 159 17.44 -1.27 2.26
N PHE A 160 16.33 -1.59 2.91
CA PHE A 160 15.95 -2.97 3.13
C PHE A 160 15.31 -3.58 1.88
N TRP A 161 15.78 -4.75 1.49
CA TRP A 161 15.20 -5.48 0.40
C TRP A 161 13.82 -6.07 0.77
N PRO A 162 12.85 -6.13 -0.15
CA PRO A 162 11.50 -6.62 0.12
C PRO A 162 11.44 -7.98 0.80
N LYS A 163 12.30 -8.90 0.42
CA LYS A 163 12.37 -10.24 1.01
C LYS A 163 12.71 -10.17 2.50
N THR A 164 13.76 -9.46 2.86
CA THR A 164 14.20 -9.31 4.26
C THR A 164 13.20 -8.47 5.07
N LEU A 165 12.67 -7.41 4.45
CA LEU A 165 11.76 -6.50 5.13
C LEU A 165 10.37 -7.09 5.35
N LEU A 166 9.82 -7.78 4.38
CA LEU A 166 8.43 -8.22 4.38
C LEU A 166 8.31 -9.74 4.32
N TYR A 167 8.89 -10.39 3.32
CA TYR A 167 8.63 -11.81 3.08
C TYR A 167 9.17 -12.71 4.18
N ASP A 168 10.40 -12.48 4.63
CA ASP A 168 10.97 -13.26 5.73
C ASP A 168 10.14 -13.06 7.01
N ARG A 169 9.67 -11.84 7.26
CA ARG A 169 8.82 -11.54 8.42
C ARG A 169 7.45 -12.17 8.32
N LEU A 170 6.85 -12.17 7.12
CA LEU A 170 5.57 -12.85 6.90
C LEU A 170 5.71 -14.38 7.09
N THR A 171 6.82 -14.97 6.66
CA THR A 171 7.11 -16.39 6.91
C THR A 171 7.27 -16.69 8.41
N ASP A 172 7.94 -15.82 9.16
CA ASP A 172 8.08 -15.99 10.61
C ASP A 172 6.74 -15.83 11.33
N PHE A 173 5.95 -14.82 10.95
CA PHE A 173 4.62 -14.62 11.50
C PHE A 173 3.63 -15.71 11.10
N ALA A 174 3.73 -16.29 9.91
CA ALA A 174 2.93 -17.44 9.48
C ALA A 174 3.11 -18.62 10.43
N LYS A 175 4.35 -18.94 10.76
CA LYS A 175 4.69 -20.01 11.72
C LYS A 175 4.17 -19.74 13.13
N LYS A 176 4.29 -18.48 13.60
CA LYS A 176 3.93 -18.10 14.97
C LYS A 176 2.43 -17.93 15.18
N SER A 177 1.71 -17.46 14.17
CA SER A 177 0.26 -17.25 14.24
C SER A 177 -0.56 -18.51 13.92
N GLY A 178 0.03 -19.50 13.25
CA GLY A 178 -0.69 -20.63 12.68
C GLY A 178 -1.45 -20.32 11.39
N HIS A 179 -1.15 -19.18 10.74
CA HIS A 179 -1.72 -18.73 9.48
C HIS A 179 -0.71 -18.86 8.33
N PRO A 180 -0.51 -20.07 7.76
CA PRO A 180 0.50 -20.30 6.72
C PRO A 180 0.23 -19.48 5.45
N GLU A 181 -1.02 -19.10 5.21
CA GLU A 181 -1.42 -18.26 4.08
C GLU A 181 -0.77 -16.88 4.06
N LEU A 182 -0.24 -16.39 5.17
CA LEU A 182 0.49 -15.11 5.18
C LEU A 182 1.68 -15.09 4.21
N GLU A 183 2.25 -16.25 3.92
CA GLU A 183 3.34 -16.37 2.94
C GLU A 183 2.88 -16.08 1.50
N HIS A 184 1.58 -16.23 1.21
CA HIS A 184 1.02 -16.19 -0.15
C HIS A 184 -0.09 -15.17 -0.33
N ALA A 185 -0.67 -14.66 0.76
CA ALA A 185 -1.75 -13.69 0.72
C ALA A 185 -1.34 -12.43 -0.06
N PRO A 186 -2.21 -11.91 -0.94
CA PRO A 186 -1.95 -10.68 -1.68
C PRO A 186 -1.82 -9.47 -0.76
N LEU A 187 -1.23 -8.39 -1.28
CA LEU A 187 -0.84 -7.23 -0.51
C LEU A 187 -1.57 -5.97 -0.97
N PHE A 188 -2.05 -5.17 -0.02
CA PHE A 188 -2.37 -3.76 -0.20
C PHE A 188 -1.29 -2.93 0.45
N LEU A 189 -0.73 -1.99 -0.28
CA LEU A 189 0.36 -1.17 0.25
C LEU A 189 -0.13 0.23 0.54
N TYR A 190 0.09 0.70 1.75
CA TYR A 190 -0.16 2.07 2.15
C TYR A 190 1.14 2.73 2.61
N GLY A 191 1.48 3.85 1.99
CA GLY A 191 2.62 4.66 2.38
C GLY A 191 2.21 6.10 2.67
N HIS A 192 2.72 6.67 3.78
CA HIS A 192 2.56 8.07 4.12
C HIS A 192 3.92 8.78 4.12
N SER A 193 3.99 9.96 3.49
CA SER A 193 5.20 10.76 3.44
C SER A 193 6.39 9.95 2.88
N ASN A 194 7.48 9.80 3.60
CA ASN A 194 8.61 8.97 3.20
C ASN A 194 8.24 7.48 3.02
N GLY A 195 7.20 7.00 3.71
CA GLY A 195 6.69 5.65 3.52
C GLY A 195 6.13 5.38 2.13
N THR A 196 5.82 6.43 1.36
CA THR A 196 5.39 6.33 -0.04
C THR A 196 6.49 5.77 -0.94
N GLY A 197 7.76 5.91 -0.56
CA GLY A 197 8.86 5.23 -1.23
C GLY A 197 8.67 3.72 -1.27
N PHE A 198 8.24 3.11 -0.17
CA PHE A 198 7.92 1.69 -0.15
C PHE A 198 6.67 1.37 -0.97
N SER A 199 5.54 2.04 -0.70
CA SER A 199 4.27 1.70 -1.36
C SER A 199 4.28 1.93 -2.88
N ALA A 200 5.05 2.89 -3.37
CA ALA A 200 5.14 3.20 -4.80
C ALA A 200 6.20 2.37 -5.55
N VAL A 201 7.32 2.02 -4.88
CA VAL A 201 8.42 1.27 -5.52
C VAL A 201 8.14 -0.24 -5.50
N PHE A 202 7.68 -0.78 -4.38
CA PHE A 202 7.47 -2.22 -4.21
C PHE A 202 6.63 -2.87 -5.32
N PRO A 203 5.52 -2.25 -5.80
CA PRO A 203 4.71 -2.84 -6.88
C PRO A 203 5.46 -2.97 -8.20
N SER A 204 6.55 -2.24 -8.40
CA SER A 204 7.32 -2.30 -9.65
C SER A 204 8.04 -3.63 -9.85
N THR A 205 8.41 -4.30 -8.75
CA THR A 205 9.07 -5.61 -8.76
C THR A 205 8.13 -6.74 -8.31
N GLU A 206 7.21 -6.44 -7.41
CA GLU A 206 6.35 -7.41 -6.73
C GLU A 206 4.86 -7.28 -7.13
N GLY A 207 4.60 -6.65 -8.28
CA GLY A 207 3.24 -6.36 -8.75
C GLY A 207 2.32 -7.58 -8.88
N ALA A 208 2.87 -8.78 -9.07
CA ALA A 208 2.10 -10.02 -9.12
C ALA A 208 1.41 -10.34 -7.78
N ARG A 209 1.95 -9.86 -6.66
CA ARG A 209 1.41 -10.06 -5.32
C ARG A 209 0.65 -8.83 -4.78
N VAL A 210 0.76 -7.68 -5.43
CA VAL A 210 0.14 -6.43 -4.97
C VAL A 210 -1.18 -6.20 -5.71
N TRP A 211 -2.31 -6.18 -4.95
CA TRP A 211 -3.59 -5.89 -5.60
C TRP A 211 -3.84 -4.40 -5.81
N ALA A 212 -3.31 -3.53 -4.94
CA ALA A 212 -3.35 -2.08 -5.09
C ALA A 212 -2.38 -1.40 -4.12
N TRP A 213 -2.11 -0.11 -4.36
CA TRP A 213 -1.25 0.68 -3.49
C TRP A 213 -1.74 2.14 -3.36
N VAL A 214 -1.37 2.76 -2.25
CA VAL A 214 -1.67 4.17 -1.93
C VAL A 214 -0.39 4.91 -1.58
N SER A 215 -0.20 6.06 -2.20
CA SER A 215 0.80 7.06 -1.88
C SER A 215 0.10 8.26 -1.27
N MET A 216 0.10 8.33 0.06
CA MET A 216 -0.60 9.35 0.81
C MET A 216 0.36 10.46 1.22
N ARG A 217 0.10 11.68 0.77
CA ARG A 217 0.97 12.86 1.03
C ARG A 217 2.44 12.53 0.75
N PRO A 218 2.80 12.12 -0.47
CA PRO A 218 4.15 11.70 -0.75
C PRO A 218 5.17 12.78 -0.40
N GLY A 219 6.11 12.42 0.46
CA GLY A 219 7.25 13.25 0.83
C GLY A 219 8.44 13.12 -0.12
N ILE A 220 8.26 12.34 -1.18
CA ILE A 220 9.29 11.95 -2.11
C ILE A 220 8.88 12.37 -3.51
N THR A 221 9.90 12.72 -4.29
CA THR A 221 9.73 13.17 -5.64
C THR A 221 9.25 12.06 -6.59
N PHE A 222 8.86 12.43 -7.79
CA PHE A 222 8.33 11.58 -8.84
C PHE A 222 9.17 10.32 -9.19
N GLN A 223 10.44 10.28 -8.79
CA GLN A 223 11.35 9.18 -9.14
C GLN A 223 11.00 7.83 -8.55
N VAL A 224 10.21 7.80 -7.48
CA VAL A 224 9.75 6.54 -6.88
C VAL A 224 8.67 5.84 -7.70
N TYR A 225 8.05 6.54 -8.63
CA TYR A 225 6.97 6.01 -9.44
C TYR A 225 7.55 5.34 -10.69
N GLN A 226 7.53 4.02 -10.71
CA GLN A 226 8.19 3.21 -11.74
C GLN A 226 7.20 2.58 -12.72
N PRO A 227 7.58 2.44 -14.02
CA PRO A 227 6.74 1.81 -15.04
C PRO A 227 6.27 0.40 -14.68
N GLY A 228 7.10 -0.39 -13.99
CA GLY A 228 6.74 -1.74 -13.54
C GLY A 228 5.50 -1.80 -12.65
N ALA A 229 5.14 -0.70 -11.97
CA ALA A 229 3.92 -0.61 -11.17
C ALA A 229 2.69 -0.13 -11.97
N ALA A 230 2.81 0.21 -13.24
CA ALA A 230 1.73 0.84 -14.02
C ALA A 230 0.43 0.02 -14.04
N GLN A 231 0.52 -1.29 -14.13
CA GLN A 231 -0.64 -2.19 -14.21
C GLN A 231 -1.19 -2.61 -12.82
N VAL A 232 -0.63 -2.08 -11.74
CA VAL A 232 -1.17 -2.26 -10.40
C VAL A 232 -1.98 -1.02 -10.04
N PRO A 233 -3.28 -1.13 -9.70
CA PRO A 233 -4.08 0.01 -9.31
C PRO A 233 -3.41 0.87 -8.24
N GLY A 234 -3.29 2.16 -8.52
CA GLY A 234 -2.58 3.11 -7.66
C GLY A 234 -3.41 4.35 -7.34
N LEU A 235 -3.31 4.82 -6.11
CA LEU A 235 -3.92 6.06 -5.65
C LEU A 235 -2.86 6.99 -5.08
N VAL A 236 -2.73 8.19 -5.64
CA VAL A 236 -1.86 9.25 -5.13
C VAL A 236 -2.75 10.36 -4.55
N ILE A 237 -2.59 10.65 -3.26
CA ILE A 237 -3.38 11.66 -2.55
C ILE A 237 -2.47 12.74 -1.99
N PHE A 238 -2.75 14.02 -2.30
CA PHE A 238 -2.13 15.17 -1.66
C PHE A 238 -3.14 15.93 -0.79
N GLY A 239 -2.64 16.75 0.13
CA GLY A 239 -3.40 17.84 0.72
C GLY A 239 -3.18 19.11 -0.11
N GLU A 240 -4.21 19.95 -0.24
CA GLU A 240 -4.08 21.22 -0.98
C GLU A 240 -3.00 22.12 -0.38
N ASP A 241 -2.93 22.19 0.95
CA ASP A 241 -1.95 22.98 1.71
C ASP A 241 -0.67 22.19 2.02
N ASP A 242 -0.48 21.00 1.41
CA ASP A 242 0.72 20.22 1.60
C ASP A 242 1.93 20.97 1.03
N GLN A 243 2.99 21.04 1.85
CA GLN A 243 4.24 21.67 1.45
C GLN A 243 4.79 21.14 0.11
N PHE A 244 4.51 19.89 -0.25
CA PHE A 244 4.95 19.28 -1.50
C PHE A 244 4.10 19.69 -2.71
N LEU A 245 2.91 20.26 -2.50
CA LEU A 245 2.11 20.93 -3.54
C LEU A 245 2.33 22.45 -3.61
N THR A 246 3.00 23.05 -2.61
CA THR A 246 3.24 24.51 -2.57
C THR A 246 4.68 24.90 -2.87
N ARG A 247 5.61 23.93 -2.91
CA ARG A 247 7.04 24.14 -3.23
C ARG A 247 7.31 24.14 -4.74
N PRO A 248 8.56 24.48 -5.16
CA PRO A 248 8.97 24.41 -6.57
C PRO A 248 8.75 23.05 -7.26
N SER A 249 8.69 21.95 -6.51
CA SER A 249 8.38 20.61 -7.01
C SER A 249 6.88 20.34 -7.27
N LYS A 250 6.02 21.35 -7.09
CA LYS A 250 4.57 21.23 -7.27
C LYS A 250 4.19 20.65 -8.63
N GLU A 251 4.73 21.22 -9.68
CA GLU A 251 4.42 20.82 -11.06
C GLU A 251 4.82 19.38 -11.33
N GLU A 252 5.98 18.94 -10.81
CA GLU A 252 6.45 17.58 -10.91
C GLU A 252 5.50 16.61 -10.19
N ASN A 253 5.08 16.94 -8.97
CA ASN A 253 4.19 16.10 -8.19
C ASN A 253 2.78 15.99 -8.82
N LEU A 254 2.26 17.08 -9.36
CA LEU A 254 0.98 17.08 -10.08
C LEU A 254 1.05 16.31 -11.41
N SER A 255 2.21 16.26 -12.04
CA SER A 255 2.42 15.59 -13.32
C SER A 255 2.61 14.06 -13.21
N VAL A 256 2.86 13.52 -12.02
CA VAL A 256 3.19 12.09 -11.83
C VAL A 256 2.13 11.18 -12.43
N VAL A 257 0.87 11.30 -12.01
CA VAL A 257 -0.20 10.43 -12.51
C VAL A 257 -0.46 10.69 -13.99
N PRO A 258 -0.62 11.93 -14.45
CA PRO A 258 -0.74 12.20 -15.89
C PRO A 258 0.39 11.62 -16.74
N ALA A 259 1.64 11.75 -16.30
CA ALA A 259 2.79 11.21 -17.04
C ALA A 259 2.78 9.69 -17.10
N MET A 260 2.48 9.02 -15.98
CA MET A 260 2.39 7.55 -15.93
C MET A 260 1.20 7.01 -16.73
N ARG A 261 0.08 7.72 -16.71
CA ARG A 261 -1.07 7.42 -17.55
C ARG A 261 -0.68 7.50 -19.04
N LYS A 262 -0.12 8.64 -19.45
CA LYS A 262 0.24 8.90 -20.84
C LYS A 262 1.30 7.96 -21.40
N ASN A 263 2.34 7.69 -20.62
CA ASN A 263 3.52 6.99 -21.12
C ASN A 263 3.44 5.46 -20.90
N HIS A 264 2.65 5.00 -19.92
CA HIS A 264 2.65 3.61 -19.47
C HIS A 264 1.26 3.03 -19.26
N HIS A 265 0.18 3.74 -19.65
CA HIS A 265 -1.21 3.31 -19.48
C HIS A 265 -1.50 2.88 -18.03
N ALA A 266 -0.96 3.63 -17.06
CA ALA A 266 -1.03 3.27 -15.67
C ALA A 266 -2.48 3.28 -15.14
N LEU A 267 -2.86 2.28 -14.38
CA LEU A 267 -4.17 2.18 -13.73
C LEU A 267 -4.21 3.02 -12.44
N TRP A 268 -3.80 4.28 -12.56
CA TRP A 268 -3.60 5.17 -11.41
C TRP A 268 -4.55 6.35 -11.42
N ASN A 269 -4.89 6.78 -10.20
CA ASN A 269 -5.70 7.98 -10.00
C ASN A 269 -5.03 8.95 -9.02
N PHE A 270 -5.45 10.20 -9.15
CA PHE A 270 -4.96 11.32 -8.37
C PHE A 270 -6.11 11.97 -7.61
N ALA A 271 -5.87 12.36 -6.36
CA ALA A 271 -6.84 13.09 -5.56
C ALA A 271 -6.15 14.15 -4.69
N VAL A 272 -6.87 15.24 -4.44
CA VAL A 272 -6.44 16.31 -3.52
C VAL A 272 -7.51 16.48 -2.45
N GLU A 273 -7.11 16.50 -1.20
CA GLU A 273 -8.00 16.84 -0.08
C GLU A 273 -7.88 18.33 0.22
N PRO A 274 -8.95 19.12 -0.01
CA PRO A 274 -8.91 20.55 0.20
C PRO A 274 -8.68 20.91 1.67
N LYS A 275 -8.00 22.04 1.91
CA LYS A 275 -7.73 22.61 3.25
C LYS A 275 -7.00 21.67 4.20
N THR A 276 -6.20 20.78 3.66
CA THR A 276 -5.37 19.88 4.46
C THR A 276 -3.91 19.98 4.07
N GLY A 277 -3.05 19.88 5.08
CA GLY A 277 -1.60 19.87 4.91
C GLY A 277 -1.04 18.47 4.70
N HIS A 278 0.16 18.22 5.24
CA HIS A 278 0.90 16.98 5.06
C HIS A 278 0.34 15.78 5.84
N GLY A 279 -0.45 16.00 6.89
CA GLY A 279 -1.13 14.93 7.62
C GLY A 279 -2.43 14.47 6.93
N PRO A 280 -2.91 13.25 7.16
CA PRO A 280 -4.22 12.84 6.67
C PRO A 280 -5.31 13.64 7.37
N GLY A 281 -6.27 14.15 6.59
CA GLY A 281 -7.48 14.75 7.10
C GLY A 281 -8.53 13.69 7.51
N ASP A 282 -9.63 14.15 8.08
CA ASP A 282 -10.70 13.24 8.56
C ASP A 282 -11.36 12.46 7.40
N LYS A 283 -11.34 13.03 6.20
CA LYS A 283 -11.97 12.46 5.00
C LYS A 283 -11.02 11.56 4.21
N THR A 284 -9.71 11.62 4.45
CA THR A 284 -8.71 10.80 3.76
C THR A 284 -8.96 9.31 3.96
N TRP A 285 -9.17 8.86 5.20
CA TRP A 285 -9.29 7.43 5.51
C TRP A 285 -10.54 6.77 4.93
N PRO A 286 -11.75 7.35 5.05
CA PRO A 286 -12.92 6.81 4.35
C PRO A 286 -12.67 6.61 2.86
N PHE A 287 -11.99 7.56 2.21
CA PHE A 287 -11.65 7.48 0.79
C PHE A 287 -10.62 6.39 0.48
N VAL A 288 -9.56 6.28 1.28
CA VAL A 288 -8.57 5.19 1.15
C VAL A 288 -9.24 3.82 1.31
N PHE A 289 -10.18 3.69 2.26
CA PHE A 289 -10.89 2.41 2.46
C PHE A 289 -11.89 2.10 1.36
N SER A 290 -12.49 3.11 0.73
CA SER A 290 -13.26 2.91 -0.51
C SER A 290 -12.35 2.33 -1.59
N PHE A 291 -11.19 2.94 -1.84
CA PHE A 291 -10.22 2.43 -2.82
C PHE A 291 -9.78 0.99 -2.51
N LEU A 292 -9.49 0.69 -1.24
CA LEU A 292 -9.10 -0.65 -0.80
C LEU A 292 -10.18 -1.68 -1.13
N ARG A 293 -11.46 -1.41 -0.75
CA ARG A 293 -12.57 -2.35 -1.01
C ARG A 293 -12.78 -2.60 -2.49
N HIS A 294 -12.84 -1.54 -3.27
CA HIS A 294 -13.09 -1.64 -4.71
C HIS A 294 -11.94 -2.30 -5.46
N SER A 295 -10.70 -2.01 -5.08
CA SER A 295 -9.53 -2.67 -5.66
C SER A 295 -9.41 -4.14 -5.25
N PHE A 296 -9.74 -4.47 -3.99
CA PHE A 296 -9.78 -5.85 -3.53
C PHE A 296 -10.81 -6.67 -4.32
N ALA A 297 -12.03 -6.19 -4.41
CA ALA A 297 -13.10 -6.87 -5.14
C ALA A 297 -12.80 -7.03 -6.65
N ALA A 298 -12.07 -6.09 -7.24
CA ALA A 298 -11.71 -6.15 -8.66
C ALA A 298 -10.52 -7.06 -8.96
N ARG A 299 -9.57 -7.18 -8.01
CA ARG A 299 -8.29 -7.86 -8.26
C ARG A 299 -8.19 -9.25 -7.62
N VAL A 300 -8.78 -9.44 -6.44
CA VAL A 300 -8.68 -10.69 -5.69
C VAL A 300 -9.85 -11.60 -6.05
N PRO A 301 -9.63 -12.81 -6.59
CA PRO A 301 -10.70 -13.76 -6.86
C PRO A 301 -11.53 -14.05 -5.59
N ALA A 302 -12.85 -14.13 -5.73
CA ALA A 302 -13.74 -14.39 -4.60
C ALA A 302 -13.46 -15.73 -3.91
N ASP A 303 -13.03 -16.73 -4.69
CA ASP A 303 -12.67 -18.08 -4.25
C ASP A 303 -11.18 -18.23 -3.91
N ALA A 304 -10.42 -17.12 -3.85
CA ALA A 304 -9.01 -17.16 -3.52
C ALA A 304 -8.77 -17.79 -2.15
N ASP A 305 -7.87 -18.77 -2.13
CA ASP A 305 -7.42 -19.44 -0.91
C ASP A 305 -5.88 -19.45 -0.86
N PRO A 306 -5.27 -18.46 -0.19
CA PRO A 306 -3.82 -18.34 -0.13
C PRO A 306 -3.12 -19.52 0.58
N ARG A 307 -3.85 -20.38 1.30
CA ARG A 307 -3.29 -21.63 1.87
C ARG A 307 -2.85 -22.60 0.78
N LYS A 308 -3.40 -22.48 -0.42
CA LYS A 308 -3.06 -23.32 -1.57
C LYS A 308 -1.86 -22.80 -2.38
N GLY A 309 -1.31 -21.66 -2.00
CA GLY A 309 -0.18 -21.00 -2.67
C GLY A 309 -0.51 -19.58 -3.13
N PRO A 310 0.38 -18.96 -3.93
CA PRO A 310 0.22 -17.59 -4.39
C PRO A 310 -1.10 -17.35 -5.13
N VAL A 311 -1.83 -16.32 -4.74
CA VAL A 311 -3.08 -15.92 -5.38
C VAL A 311 -2.81 -15.27 -6.73
N LYS A 312 -3.41 -15.81 -7.81
CA LYS A 312 -3.36 -15.16 -9.11
C LYS A 312 -4.38 -14.03 -9.17
N LEU A 313 -3.90 -12.80 -9.08
CA LEU A 313 -4.73 -11.61 -9.16
C LEU A 313 -5.32 -11.41 -10.57
N HIS A 314 -6.56 -10.90 -10.65
CA HIS A 314 -7.15 -10.51 -11.93
C HIS A 314 -6.38 -9.35 -12.56
N SER A 315 -6.13 -9.42 -13.85
CA SER A 315 -5.66 -8.28 -14.64
C SER A 315 -6.86 -7.36 -14.95
N LEU A 316 -6.62 -6.06 -14.93
CA LEU A 316 -7.63 -5.07 -15.29
C LEU A 316 -7.23 -4.41 -16.61
N ALA A 317 -8.18 -4.30 -17.52
CA ALA A 317 -7.98 -3.54 -18.76
C ALA A 317 -8.20 -2.05 -18.48
N GLU A 318 -7.44 -1.19 -19.11
CA GLU A 318 -7.59 0.26 -18.98
C GLU A 318 -9.00 0.70 -19.37
N GLU A 319 -9.56 0.11 -20.43
CA GLU A 319 -10.87 0.39 -20.99
C GLU A 319 -12.04 -0.03 -20.09
N SER A 320 -11.78 -0.90 -19.11
CA SER A 320 -12.82 -1.37 -18.17
C SER A 320 -13.16 -0.34 -17.09
N GLY A 321 -12.33 0.67 -16.91
CA GLY A 321 -12.50 1.69 -15.89
C GLY A 321 -13.31 2.90 -16.37
N LEU A 322 -13.46 3.84 -15.44
CA LEU A 322 -13.90 5.20 -15.73
C LEU A 322 -12.68 6.13 -15.71
N LEU A 323 -12.84 7.28 -16.32
CA LEU A 323 -11.86 8.36 -16.29
C LEU A 323 -12.43 9.57 -15.58
N GLY A 324 -11.61 10.19 -14.72
CA GLY A 324 -11.90 11.43 -14.03
C GLY A 324 -10.88 12.51 -14.41
N GLN A 325 -11.36 13.73 -14.64
CA GLN A 325 -10.48 14.86 -14.87
C GLN A 325 -9.69 15.16 -13.58
N ASN A 326 -8.39 15.35 -13.71
CA ASN A 326 -7.55 15.64 -12.54
C ASN A 326 -7.90 17.01 -11.93
N TRP A 327 -7.65 17.13 -10.64
CA TRP A 327 -7.85 18.35 -9.88
C TRP A 327 -7.09 19.54 -10.49
N ASP A 328 -7.75 20.67 -10.63
CA ASP A 328 -7.20 21.89 -11.22
C ASP A 328 -6.62 22.78 -10.13
N VAL A 329 -5.31 22.81 -10.08
CA VAL A 329 -4.56 23.58 -9.08
C VAL A 329 -4.80 25.08 -9.14
N SER A 330 -5.20 25.61 -10.29
CA SER A 330 -5.47 27.04 -10.45
C SER A 330 -6.76 27.48 -9.78
N LYS A 331 -7.71 26.55 -9.60
CA LYS A 331 -8.99 26.82 -8.95
C LYS A 331 -8.93 26.64 -7.43
N GLY A 332 -8.09 25.69 -6.95
CA GLY A 332 -8.06 25.33 -5.55
C GLY A 332 -9.37 24.76 -5.02
N GLY A 333 -9.38 24.38 -3.74
CA GLY A 333 -10.57 23.97 -3.01
C GLY A 333 -11.29 22.74 -3.57
N TYR A 334 -12.55 22.58 -3.18
CA TYR A 334 -13.42 21.52 -3.68
C TYR A 334 -13.84 21.77 -5.12
N GLN A 335 -13.82 20.73 -5.95
CA GLN A 335 -14.10 20.83 -7.37
C GLN A 335 -15.04 19.72 -7.83
N GLU A 336 -16.04 20.07 -8.62
CA GLU A 336 -16.84 19.12 -9.38
C GLU A 336 -16.04 18.70 -10.61
N LEU A 337 -15.42 17.53 -10.57
CA LEU A 337 -14.56 17.05 -11.65
C LEU A 337 -15.36 16.16 -12.61
N PRO A 338 -15.33 16.44 -13.93
CA PRO A 338 -15.96 15.59 -14.93
C PRO A 338 -15.46 14.15 -14.85
N LEU A 339 -16.38 13.19 -14.89
CA LEU A 339 -16.07 11.77 -15.00
C LEU A 339 -16.99 11.09 -16.00
N ALA A 340 -16.48 10.06 -16.68
CA ALA A 340 -17.26 9.24 -17.59
C ALA A 340 -16.59 7.86 -17.77
N PRO A 341 -17.32 6.86 -18.29
CA PRO A 341 -16.72 5.63 -18.78
C PRO A 341 -15.58 5.90 -19.78
N TYR A 342 -14.54 5.06 -19.77
CA TYR A 342 -13.36 5.25 -20.63
C TYR A 342 -13.73 5.58 -22.08
N ALA A 343 -14.67 4.85 -22.66
CA ALA A 343 -15.07 5.01 -24.07
C ALA A 343 -15.72 6.37 -24.40
N THR A 344 -16.39 7.00 -23.43
CA THR A 344 -17.17 8.24 -23.61
C THR A 344 -16.56 9.47 -22.97
N PHE A 345 -15.41 9.33 -22.30
CA PHE A 345 -14.72 10.45 -21.67
C PHE A 345 -14.27 11.46 -22.74
N ALA A 346 -14.72 12.71 -22.60
CA ALA A 346 -14.56 13.73 -23.65
C ALA A 346 -13.22 14.46 -23.62
N ALA A 347 -12.54 14.51 -22.45
CA ALA A 347 -11.25 15.16 -22.31
C ALA A 347 -10.09 14.19 -22.68
N ASP A 348 -8.86 14.61 -22.44
CA ASP A 348 -7.68 13.79 -22.72
C ASP A 348 -7.63 12.53 -21.85
N ARG A 349 -7.94 11.39 -22.46
CA ARG A 349 -7.97 10.07 -21.80
C ARG A 349 -6.58 9.65 -21.31
N SER A 350 -5.55 10.08 -22.02
CA SER A 350 -4.18 9.62 -21.75
C SER A 350 -3.60 10.19 -20.46
N THR A 351 -4.15 11.28 -19.94
CA THR A 351 -3.67 11.95 -18.73
C THR A 351 -4.67 11.93 -17.58
N ALA A 352 -5.93 11.56 -17.84
CA ALA A 352 -6.99 11.53 -16.83
C ALA A 352 -6.74 10.45 -15.77
N SER A 353 -7.23 10.68 -14.55
CA SER A 353 -7.24 9.66 -13.48
C SER A 353 -8.05 8.44 -13.90
N TRP A 354 -7.49 7.24 -13.74
CA TRP A 354 -8.19 5.99 -13.98
C TRP A 354 -8.90 5.51 -12.71
N LEU A 355 -10.17 5.16 -12.82
CA LEU A 355 -11.06 4.82 -11.70
C LEU A 355 -11.62 3.42 -11.92
N ILE A 356 -11.49 2.56 -10.90
CA ILE A 356 -11.69 1.11 -11.00
C ILE A 356 -13.08 0.72 -11.49
N ASN A 357 -14.12 1.37 -10.96
CA ASN A 357 -15.53 1.13 -11.29
C ASN A 357 -16.39 2.33 -10.96
N ALA A 358 -17.66 2.29 -11.32
CA ALA A 358 -18.59 3.41 -11.13
C ALA A 358 -18.82 3.77 -9.66
N ALA A 359 -18.83 2.81 -8.74
CA ALA A 359 -19.02 3.08 -7.32
C ALA A 359 -17.81 3.81 -6.73
N TYR A 360 -16.60 3.34 -7.02
CA TYR A 360 -15.38 4.06 -6.62
C TYR A 360 -15.29 5.44 -7.27
N ALA A 361 -15.68 5.57 -8.54
CA ALA A 361 -15.67 6.85 -9.25
C ALA A 361 -16.60 7.88 -8.59
N ALA A 362 -17.76 7.43 -8.09
CA ALA A 362 -18.68 8.30 -7.35
C ALA A 362 -18.05 8.77 -6.02
N ASP A 363 -17.35 7.89 -5.30
CA ASP A 363 -16.63 8.26 -4.09
C ASP A 363 -15.46 9.19 -4.37
N TRP A 364 -14.70 8.93 -5.42
CA TRP A 364 -13.60 9.79 -5.85
C TRP A 364 -14.12 11.21 -6.21
N GLN A 365 -15.22 11.31 -6.96
CA GLN A 365 -15.85 12.58 -7.29
C GLN A 365 -16.38 13.31 -6.04
N ALA A 366 -17.05 12.59 -5.15
CA ALA A 366 -17.55 13.14 -3.90
C ALA A 366 -16.41 13.66 -3.01
N PHE A 367 -15.30 12.92 -2.91
CA PHE A 367 -14.11 13.35 -2.19
C PHE A 367 -13.55 14.67 -2.73
N GLN A 368 -13.50 14.83 -4.05
CA GLN A 368 -13.02 16.05 -4.71
C GLN A 368 -14.03 17.20 -4.62
N ARG A 369 -15.35 16.91 -4.63
CA ARG A 369 -16.42 17.92 -4.66
C ARG A 369 -16.74 18.49 -3.29
N ASP A 370 -16.85 17.66 -2.26
CA ASP A 370 -17.28 18.05 -0.90
C ASP A 370 -16.62 17.24 0.22
N GLY A 371 -15.82 16.23 -0.11
CA GLY A 371 -15.17 15.32 0.82
C GLY A 371 -16.10 14.30 1.45
N GLU A 372 -17.36 14.18 1.05
CA GLU A 372 -18.33 13.25 1.61
C GLU A 372 -18.32 11.90 0.89
N ILE A 373 -17.72 10.89 1.52
CA ILE A 373 -17.73 9.52 0.98
C ILE A 373 -19.06 8.86 1.34
N ARG A 374 -19.83 8.49 0.30
CA ARG A 374 -21.22 8.01 0.43
C ARG A 374 -21.34 6.50 0.47
N SER A 375 -20.35 5.77 -0.02
CA SER A 375 -20.29 4.31 0.05
C SER A 375 -19.76 3.83 1.40
N SER A 376 -20.45 4.17 2.50
CA SER A 376 -20.16 3.53 3.79
C SER A 376 -20.78 2.12 3.80
N PRO A 377 -20.11 1.09 4.30
CA PRO A 377 -20.63 -0.30 4.34
C PRO A 377 -21.94 -0.46 5.14
N ALA A 378 -22.29 0.53 5.96
CA ALA A 378 -23.55 0.51 6.72
C ALA A 378 -24.82 0.60 5.85
N ASN A 379 -24.71 0.94 4.57
CA ASN A 379 -25.86 1.21 3.70
C ASN A 379 -26.02 0.25 2.51
N ASN A 380 -25.30 -0.86 2.45
CA ASN A 380 -25.52 -1.88 1.42
C ASN A 380 -25.93 -3.21 2.06
N PRO A 381 -27.22 -3.45 2.32
CA PRO A 381 -27.70 -4.77 2.70
C PRO A 381 -27.49 -5.69 1.50
N ARG A 382 -26.71 -6.74 1.67
CA ARG A 382 -26.64 -7.87 0.72
C ARG A 382 -27.94 -8.66 0.71
#